data_618f812d70ea4e05d7c804917c17f85d
#
_entry.id   618f812d70ea4e05d7c804917c17f85d
#
_cell.length_a   1.000
_cell.length_b   1.000
_cell.length_c   1.000
_cell.angle_alpha   90.00
_cell.angle_beta   90.00
_cell.angle_gamma   90.00
#
_symmetry.space_group_name_H-M   'P 1'
#
loop_
_entity.id
_entity.type
_entity.pdbx_description
1 polymer ?
#
loop_
_entity_poly.entity_id
_entity_poly.type
_entity_poly.pdbx_seq_one_letter_code
_entity_poly.pdbx_strand_id
1 'polypeptide(L)'
;MKSKGREYNHLEDLVFIKGSKGAQEAADILDKLGSDSGDVAIKWDGNPTIYWGREPDGTFVLVGKNGWGKNKSTSADNLSRFIQNSGKGVEEQPWRKDFGEEMAEVFELMKSATPGSFRGYVYGDLLYSPRKPFTATKGAVEFEPNKVKYTVDTNGPLGERIANSKVGVVVHTKLDEFGS
;
A
#
# COMPACT_ATOMS: atom_id res chain seq x y z
N MET A 1 -20.72 18.00 -20.43
CA MET A 1 -20.22 16.89 -19.61
C MET A 1 -18.88 16.45 -20.18
N LYS A 2 -17.77 16.73 -19.51
CA LYS A 2 -16.47 16.18 -19.91
C LYS A 2 -16.47 14.71 -19.52
N SER A 3 -16.37 13.80 -20.49
CA SER A 3 -16.13 12.38 -20.23
C SER A 3 -14.82 12.28 -19.45
N LYS A 4 -14.85 11.82 -18.19
CA LYS A 4 -13.64 11.32 -17.52
C LYS A 4 -13.13 10.19 -18.40
N GLY A 5 -12.00 10.40 -19.08
CA GLY A 5 -11.30 9.32 -19.77
C GLY A 5 -11.07 8.20 -18.76
N ARG A 6 -11.40 6.97 -19.12
CA ARG A 6 -11.04 5.80 -18.30
C ARG A 6 -9.52 5.76 -18.26
N GLU A 7 -8.97 5.98 -17.08
CA GLU A 7 -7.56 5.70 -16.82
C GLU A 7 -7.36 4.18 -16.90
N TYR A 8 -6.41 3.73 -17.72
CA TYR A 8 -6.00 2.33 -17.73
C TYR A 8 -4.97 2.11 -16.62
N ASN A 9 -5.09 0.97 -15.93
CA ASN A 9 -4.17 0.58 -14.87
C ASN A 9 -3.11 -0.43 -15.33
N HIS A 10 -3.36 -1.11 -16.44
CA HIS A 10 -2.51 -2.13 -17.03
C HIS A 10 -2.37 -1.91 -18.53
N LEU A 11 -1.23 -2.32 -19.11
CA LEU A 11 -0.98 -2.15 -20.55
C LEU A 11 -2.01 -2.88 -21.43
N GLU A 12 -2.47 -4.03 -20.99
CA GLU A 12 -3.51 -4.81 -21.67
C GLU A 12 -4.85 -4.07 -21.75
N ASP A 13 -5.15 -3.18 -20.82
CA ASP A 13 -6.38 -2.37 -20.84
C ASP A 13 -6.44 -1.47 -22.10
N LEU A 14 -5.29 -1.06 -22.63
CA LEU A 14 -5.22 -0.27 -23.87
C LEU A 14 -5.86 -1.00 -25.04
N VAL A 15 -5.69 -2.33 -25.13
CA VAL A 15 -6.28 -3.14 -26.18
C VAL A 15 -7.80 -3.11 -26.11
N PHE A 16 -8.36 -3.22 -24.90
CA PHE A 16 -9.82 -3.20 -24.69
C PHE A 16 -10.43 -1.81 -24.91
N ILE A 17 -9.67 -0.74 -24.62
CA ILE A 17 -10.16 0.64 -24.72
C ILE A 17 -10.02 1.19 -26.13
N LYS A 18 -8.90 0.89 -26.83
CA LYS A 18 -8.51 1.48 -28.12
C LYS A 18 -8.38 0.48 -29.27
N GLY A 19 -8.63 -0.83 -29.02
CA GLY A 19 -8.51 -1.88 -30.04
C GLY A 19 -7.09 -2.01 -30.58
N SER A 20 -6.93 -2.16 -31.91
CA SER A 20 -5.62 -2.34 -32.55
C SER A 20 -4.65 -1.18 -32.34
N LYS A 21 -5.14 0.06 -32.21
CA LYS A 21 -4.30 1.21 -31.84
C LYS A 21 -3.77 1.08 -30.45
N GLY A 22 -4.57 0.56 -29.50
CA GLY A 22 -4.13 0.30 -28.14
C GLY A 22 -3.09 -0.82 -28.07
N ALA A 23 -3.21 -1.85 -28.92
CA ALA A 23 -2.20 -2.89 -29.03
C ALA A 23 -0.86 -2.35 -29.50
N GLN A 24 -0.87 -1.48 -30.54
CA GLN A 24 0.35 -0.84 -31.02
C GLN A 24 0.97 0.08 -29.98
N GLU A 25 0.15 0.88 -29.29
CA GLU A 25 0.61 1.77 -28.21
C GLU A 25 1.23 0.99 -27.05
N ALA A 26 0.64 -0.16 -26.68
CA ALA A 26 1.21 -1.04 -25.66
C ALA A 26 2.56 -1.64 -26.10
N ALA A 27 2.67 -2.06 -27.35
CA ALA A 27 3.94 -2.55 -27.92
C ALA A 27 5.02 -1.45 -27.93
N ASP A 28 4.69 -0.24 -28.37
CA ASP A 28 5.60 0.89 -28.38
C ASP A 28 6.10 1.26 -26.97
N ILE A 29 5.24 1.10 -25.93
CA ILE A 29 5.63 1.29 -24.53
C ILE A 29 6.61 0.21 -24.10
N LEU A 30 6.36 -1.06 -24.44
CA LEU A 30 7.26 -2.18 -24.11
C LEU A 30 8.62 -2.04 -24.81
N ASP A 31 8.64 -1.61 -26.06
CA ASP A 31 9.90 -1.35 -26.79
C ASP A 31 10.70 -0.21 -26.15
N LYS A 32 10.04 0.84 -25.66
CA LYS A 32 10.69 1.91 -24.89
C LYS A 32 11.24 1.44 -23.55
N LEU A 33 10.58 0.48 -22.88
CA LEU A 33 11.10 -0.12 -21.65
C LEU A 33 12.43 -0.86 -21.87
N GLY A 34 12.63 -1.44 -23.07
CA GLY A 34 13.87 -2.09 -23.47
C GLY A 34 14.98 -1.13 -23.90
N SER A 35 14.66 0.13 -24.17
CA SER A 35 15.62 1.18 -24.47
C SER A 35 15.98 1.95 -23.19
N ASP A 36 17.24 2.31 -23.02
CA ASP A 36 17.80 3.00 -21.83
C ASP A 36 17.28 4.47 -21.69
N SER A 37 15.96 4.66 -21.85
CA SER A 37 15.34 5.99 -21.94
C SER A 37 15.09 6.69 -20.59
N GLY A 38 15.45 6.07 -19.47
CA GLY A 38 15.39 6.69 -18.13
C GLY A 38 14.01 6.90 -17.52
N ASP A 39 12.94 6.61 -18.26
CA ASP A 39 11.55 6.84 -17.82
C ASP A 39 10.88 5.60 -17.18
N VAL A 40 11.69 4.60 -16.80
CA VAL A 40 11.18 3.37 -16.20
C VAL A 40 11.36 3.39 -14.70
N ALA A 41 10.26 3.22 -13.96
CA ALA A 41 10.27 3.10 -12.52
C ALA A 41 9.71 1.74 -12.08
N ILE A 42 10.30 1.16 -11.05
CA ILE A 42 9.74 -0.03 -10.40
C ILE A 42 8.60 0.43 -9.48
N LYS A 43 7.37 -0.01 -9.76
CA LYS A 43 6.27 0.13 -8.82
C LYS A 43 6.39 -0.95 -7.76
N TRP A 44 6.63 -0.55 -6.53
CA TRP A 44 6.56 -1.45 -5.40
C TRP A 44 5.11 -1.79 -5.12
N ASP A 45 4.84 -3.05 -4.83
CA ASP A 45 3.51 -3.58 -4.58
C ASP A 45 3.52 -4.39 -3.29
N GLY A 46 2.53 -4.19 -2.44
CA GLY A 46 2.44 -4.81 -1.13
C GLY A 46 1.07 -5.43 -0.86
N ASN A 47 0.88 -5.93 0.36
CA ASN A 47 -0.39 -6.47 0.83
C ASN A 47 -0.41 -6.45 2.38
N PRO A 48 -1.47 -5.94 3.02
CA PRO A 48 -2.69 -5.36 2.42
C PRO A 48 -2.53 -3.93 1.95
N THR A 49 -3.48 -3.50 1.11
CA THR A 49 -3.71 -2.07 0.82
C THR A 49 -4.26 -1.38 2.05
N ILE A 50 -3.68 -0.24 2.39
CA ILE A 50 -4.05 0.59 3.53
C ILE A 50 -4.23 2.05 3.14
N TYR A 51 -5.11 2.73 3.87
CA TYR A 51 -5.34 4.17 3.83
C TYR A 51 -5.12 4.73 5.22
N TRP A 52 -4.30 5.77 5.33
CA TRP A 52 -4.03 6.38 6.63
C TRP A 52 -3.82 7.88 6.50
N GLY A 53 -3.96 8.57 7.59
CA GLY A 53 -3.73 10.01 7.62
C GLY A 53 -4.24 10.67 8.87
N ARG A 54 -4.43 11.98 8.78
CA ARG A 54 -5.02 12.75 9.88
C ARG A 54 -6.16 13.61 9.40
N GLU A 55 -7.23 13.57 10.18
CA GLU A 55 -8.39 14.46 10.06
C GLU A 55 -7.99 15.93 10.24
N PRO A 56 -8.86 16.89 9.91
CA PRO A 56 -8.61 18.31 10.16
C PRO A 56 -8.31 18.64 11.62
N ASP A 57 -8.89 17.91 12.58
CA ASP A 57 -8.65 18.06 14.02
C ASP A 57 -7.36 17.38 14.51
N GLY A 58 -6.64 16.69 13.62
CA GLY A 58 -5.40 15.97 13.92
C GLY A 58 -5.59 14.52 14.34
N THR A 59 -6.82 14.02 14.46
CA THR A 59 -7.11 12.61 14.77
C THR A 59 -6.51 11.69 13.71
N PHE A 60 -5.72 10.72 14.13
CA PHE A 60 -5.14 9.73 13.22
C PHE A 60 -6.16 8.67 12.85
N VAL A 61 -6.18 8.31 11.57
CA VAL A 61 -7.05 7.26 10.98
C VAL A 61 -6.20 6.28 10.20
N LEU A 62 -6.50 4.98 10.34
CA LEU A 62 -5.97 3.93 9.48
C LEU A 62 -7.07 2.91 9.19
N VAL A 63 -7.24 2.57 7.91
CA VAL A 63 -8.23 1.58 7.46
C VAL A 63 -7.65 0.76 6.30
N GLY A 64 -8.16 -0.46 6.14
CA GLY A 64 -7.94 -1.24 4.91
C GLY A 64 -8.93 -0.85 3.81
N LYS A 65 -8.75 -1.40 2.62
CA LYS A 65 -9.57 -1.15 1.44
C LYS A 65 -11.09 -1.26 1.71
N ASN A 66 -11.52 -2.23 2.51
CA ASN A 66 -12.93 -2.45 2.82
C ASN A 66 -13.52 -1.40 3.77
N GLY A 67 -12.68 -0.69 4.53
CA GLY A 67 -13.09 0.38 5.45
C GLY A 67 -13.09 1.77 4.81
N TRP A 68 -12.38 1.95 3.69
CA TRP A 68 -12.27 3.25 3.03
C TRP A 68 -13.63 3.79 2.60
N GLY A 69 -13.93 5.02 2.97
CA GLY A 69 -15.23 5.66 2.74
C GLY A 69 -16.41 5.12 3.57
N LYS A 70 -16.18 4.12 4.44
CA LYS A 70 -17.27 3.45 5.19
C LYS A 70 -17.05 3.47 6.70
N ASN A 71 -15.83 3.23 7.16
CA ASN A 71 -15.53 3.10 8.58
C ASN A 71 -14.17 3.70 8.91
N LYS A 72 -14.17 4.79 9.69
CA LYS A 72 -12.94 5.43 10.18
C LYS A 72 -12.48 4.73 11.45
N SER A 73 -11.37 4.00 11.38
CA SER A 73 -10.73 3.46 12.59
C SER A 73 -9.77 4.50 13.16
N THR A 74 -10.09 5.03 14.33
CA THR A 74 -9.33 6.08 15.03
C THR A 74 -8.50 5.55 16.19
N SER A 75 -8.57 4.24 16.45
CA SER A 75 -7.74 3.53 17.43
C SER A 75 -7.38 2.14 16.95
N ALA A 76 -6.32 1.58 17.52
CA ALA A 76 -5.87 0.21 17.25
C ALA A 76 -6.99 -0.81 17.52
N ASP A 77 -7.70 -0.66 18.65
CA ASP A 77 -8.81 -1.54 19.02
C ASP A 77 -9.98 -1.46 18.04
N ASN A 78 -10.32 -0.26 17.57
CA ASN A 78 -11.38 -0.09 16.58
C ASN A 78 -11.03 -0.78 15.26
N LEU A 79 -9.79 -0.63 14.80
CA LEU A 79 -9.31 -1.28 13.58
C LEU A 79 -9.35 -2.80 13.73
N SER A 80 -8.80 -3.32 14.82
CA SER A 80 -8.78 -4.77 15.10
C SER A 80 -10.20 -5.35 15.13
N ARG A 81 -11.11 -4.76 15.89
CA ARG A 81 -12.51 -5.20 15.97
C ARG A 81 -13.23 -5.12 14.62
N PHE A 82 -12.99 -4.06 13.85
CA PHE A 82 -13.57 -3.95 12.51
C PHE A 82 -13.11 -5.10 11.60
N ILE A 83 -11.81 -5.43 11.61
CA ILE A 83 -11.25 -6.54 10.82
C ILE A 83 -11.84 -7.86 11.26
N GLN A 84 -11.87 -8.12 12.56
CA GLN A 84 -12.36 -9.38 13.14
C GLN A 84 -13.84 -9.62 12.86
N ASN A 85 -14.66 -8.57 12.85
CA ASN A 85 -16.10 -8.65 12.61
C ASN A 85 -16.51 -8.46 11.13
N SER A 86 -15.55 -8.17 10.24
CA SER A 86 -15.81 -7.98 8.82
C SER A 86 -16.08 -9.30 8.09
N GLY A 87 -16.79 -9.23 6.97
CA GLY A 87 -17.07 -10.41 6.15
C GLY A 87 -17.87 -11.46 6.93
N LYS A 88 -17.32 -12.65 7.06
CA LYS A 88 -17.93 -13.77 7.79
C LYS A 88 -17.48 -13.86 9.26
N GLY A 89 -16.71 -12.89 9.75
CA GLY A 89 -16.21 -12.84 11.10
C GLY A 89 -15.13 -13.87 11.42
N VAL A 90 -14.68 -13.89 12.69
CA VAL A 90 -13.61 -14.78 13.17
C VAL A 90 -14.04 -16.25 13.20
N GLU A 91 -15.32 -16.54 13.43
CA GLU A 91 -15.82 -17.92 13.53
C GLU A 91 -15.62 -18.69 12.22
N GLU A 92 -15.97 -18.10 11.07
CA GLU A 92 -15.78 -18.72 9.75
C GLU A 92 -14.41 -18.41 9.13
N GLN A 93 -13.73 -17.36 9.61
CA GLN A 93 -12.44 -16.89 9.10
C GLN A 93 -11.46 -16.63 10.24
N PRO A 94 -10.92 -17.68 10.90
CA PRO A 94 -10.06 -17.55 12.09
C PRO A 94 -8.83 -16.66 11.89
N TRP A 95 -8.28 -16.60 10.67
CA TRP A 95 -7.15 -15.74 10.31
C TRP A 95 -7.38 -14.25 10.60
N ARG A 96 -8.65 -13.83 10.69
CA ARG A 96 -9.01 -12.42 10.96
C ARG A 96 -8.59 -11.97 12.34
N LYS A 97 -8.46 -12.89 13.29
CA LYS A 97 -7.97 -12.57 14.64
C LYS A 97 -6.52 -12.10 14.56
N ASP A 98 -5.64 -12.94 14.01
CA ASP A 98 -4.22 -12.63 13.90
C ASP A 98 -3.97 -11.39 13.04
N PHE A 99 -4.73 -11.26 11.95
CA PHE A 99 -4.65 -10.10 11.08
C PHE A 99 -5.15 -8.81 11.77
N GLY A 100 -6.22 -8.88 12.57
CA GLY A 100 -6.70 -7.75 13.36
C GLY A 100 -5.68 -7.28 14.39
N GLU A 101 -5.03 -8.23 15.07
CA GLU A 101 -3.97 -7.94 16.02
C GLU A 101 -2.72 -7.36 15.34
N GLU A 102 -2.31 -7.92 14.18
CA GLU A 102 -1.22 -7.36 13.36
C GLU A 102 -1.49 -5.90 12.99
N MET A 103 -2.70 -5.62 12.50
CA MET A 103 -3.07 -4.28 12.09
C MET A 103 -3.23 -3.30 13.25
N ALA A 104 -3.53 -3.77 14.46
CA ALA A 104 -3.48 -2.94 15.67
C ALA A 104 -2.06 -2.47 16.00
N GLU A 105 -1.07 -3.36 15.89
CA GLU A 105 0.34 -3.00 16.06
C GLU A 105 0.82 -2.02 14.96
N VAL A 106 0.44 -2.28 13.71
CA VAL A 106 0.71 -1.38 12.58
C VAL A 106 0.08 0.00 12.79
N PHE A 107 -1.14 0.06 13.35
CA PHE A 107 -1.83 1.33 13.65
C PHE A 107 -0.97 2.23 14.55
N GLU A 108 -0.45 1.72 15.66
CA GLU A 108 0.33 2.49 16.61
C GLU A 108 1.67 2.96 16.00
N LEU A 109 2.33 2.11 15.23
CA LEU A 109 3.57 2.47 14.52
C LEU A 109 3.33 3.56 13.48
N MET A 110 2.30 3.42 12.66
CA MET A 110 1.94 4.39 11.63
C MET A 110 1.50 5.73 12.22
N LYS A 111 0.74 5.71 13.32
CA LYS A 111 0.33 6.90 14.07
C LYS A 111 1.53 7.67 14.59
N SER A 112 2.52 6.95 15.14
CA SER A 112 3.76 7.54 15.63
C SER A 112 4.62 8.12 14.49
N ALA A 113 4.67 7.43 13.34
CA ALA A 113 5.47 7.84 12.19
C ALA A 113 4.83 8.99 11.38
N THR A 114 3.50 9.17 11.47
CA THR A 114 2.80 10.22 10.73
C THR A 114 2.85 11.54 11.49
N PRO A 115 3.46 12.61 10.94
CA PRO A 115 3.61 13.88 11.63
C PRO A 115 2.28 14.43 12.17
N GLY A 116 2.30 15.03 13.36
CA GLY A 116 1.11 15.64 13.98
C GLY A 116 0.50 16.78 13.15
N SER A 117 1.31 17.45 12.33
CA SER A 117 0.90 18.50 11.40
C SER A 117 0.36 18.01 10.07
N PHE A 118 0.49 16.71 9.76
CA PHE A 118 -0.05 16.12 8.53
C PHE A 118 -1.58 16.28 8.49
N ARG A 119 -2.13 16.58 7.33
CA ARG A 119 -3.58 16.64 7.08
C ARG A 119 -3.89 15.98 5.74
N GLY A 120 -5.05 15.32 5.69
CA GLY A 120 -5.46 14.49 4.57
C GLY A 120 -5.04 13.03 4.74
N TYR A 121 -5.05 12.29 3.67
CA TYR A 121 -4.85 10.84 3.68
C TYR A 121 -3.81 10.40 2.66
N VAL A 122 -3.33 9.19 2.85
CA VAL A 122 -2.39 8.52 1.95
C VAL A 122 -2.95 7.13 1.64
N TYR A 123 -2.84 6.75 0.39
CA TYR A 123 -3.12 5.42 -0.11
C TYR A 123 -1.81 4.70 -0.39
N GLY A 124 -1.69 3.47 0.06
CA GLY A 124 -0.50 2.67 -0.16
C GLY A 124 -0.65 1.21 0.25
N ASP A 125 0.43 0.47 0.16
CA ASP A 125 0.47 -0.95 0.50
C ASP A 125 1.48 -1.21 1.61
N LEU A 126 1.13 -2.13 2.53
CA LEU A 126 2.03 -2.63 3.55
C LEU A 126 3.05 -3.58 2.92
N LEU A 127 4.33 -3.38 3.20
CA LEU A 127 5.42 -4.20 2.71
C LEU A 127 5.90 -5.22 3.75
N TYR A 128 6.01 -4.81 5.00
CA TYR A 128 6.37 -5.65 6.14
C TYR A 128 5.85 -5.03 7.44
N SER A 129 5.70 -5.85 8.45
CA SER A 129 5.18 -5.49 9.78
C SER A 129 5.96 -6.22 10.88
N PRO A 130 5.74 -5.92 12.17
CA PRO A 130 6.34 -6.68 13.26
C PRO A 130 6.03 -8.17 13.23
N ARG A 131 4.87 -8.58 12.71
CA ARG A 131 4.46 -9.98 12.59
C ARG A 131 4.89 -10.66 11.30
N LYS A 132 5.22 -9.86 10.28
CA LYS A 132 5.81 -10.29 9.00
C LYS A 132 7.03 -9.43 8.70
N PRO A 133 8.12 -9.60 9.49
CA PRO A 133 9.28 -8.75 9.37
C PRO A 133 10.08 -9.08 8.10
N PHE A 134 10.91 -8.15 7.69
CA PHE A 134 11.94 -8.43 6.70
C PHE A 134 13.00 -9.37 7.30
N THR A 135 13.70 -10.09 6.44
CA THR A 135 14.86 -10.91 6.81
C THR A 135 16.14 -10.13 6.49
N ALA A 136 17.02 -9.96 7.49
CA ALA A 136 18.35 -9.40 7.27
C ALA A 136 19.30 -10.48 6.77
N THR A 137 20.00 -10.20 5.69
CA THR A 137 21.07 -11.03 5.12
C THR A 137 22.37 -10.27 5.10
N LYS A 138 23.48 -10.90 4.67
CA LYS A 138 24.77 -10.19 4.56
C LYS A 138 24.68 -9.14 3.45
N GLY A 139 24.53 -7.88 3.82
CA GLY A 139 24.51 -6.74 2.91
C GLY A 139 23.15 -6.43 2.28
N ALA A 140 22.08 -7.13 2.67
CA ALA A 140 20.74 -6.85 2.16
C ALA A 140 19.63 -7.11 3.19
N VAL A 141 18.47 -6.54 2.96
CA VAL A 141 17.21 -6.88 3.61
C VAL A 141 16.25 -7.43 2.57
N GLU A 142 15.49 -8.46 2.95
CA GLU A 142 14.56 -9.15 2.08
C GLU A 142 13.17 -9.21 2.69
N PHE A 143 12.12 -8.95 1.93
CA PHE A 143 10.73 -9.06 2.33
C PHE A 143 9.85 -9.46 1.16
N GLU A 144 8.74 -10.16 1.45
CA GLU A 144 7.82 -10.72 0.46
C GLU A 144 6.39 -10.44 0.92
N PRO A 145 5.86 -9.22 0.62
CA PRO A 145 4.52 -8.84 1.05
C PRO A 145 3.40 -9.59 0.30
N ASN A 146 3.71 -10.10 -0.88
CA ASN A 146 2.82 -10.86 -1.76
C ASN A 146 3.61 -11.99 -2.45
N LYS A 147 3.45 -12.18 -3.75
CA LYS A 147 4.21 -13.16 -4.55
C LYS A 147 5.56 -12.62 -5.06
N VAL A 148 5.83 -11.35 -4.80
CA VAL A 148 7.07 -10.69 -5.24
C VAL A 148 7.99 -10.53 -4.04
N LYS A 149 9.21 -11.07 -4.17
CA LYS A 149 10.28 -10.90 -3.20
C LYS A 149 11.12 -9.67 -3.57
N TYR A 150 11.28 -8.79 -2.61
CA TYR A 150 12.14 -7.61 -2.72
C TYR A 150 13.43 -7.86 -1.97
N THR A 151 14.56 -7.52 -2.61
CA THR A 151 15.89 -7.53 -2.00
C THR A 151 16.48 -6.13 -2.14
N VAL A 152 16.84 -5.51 -1.02
CA VAL A 152 17.36 -4.14 -0.98
C VAL A 152 18.75 -4.14 -0.34
N ASP A 153 19.75 -3.60 -1.04
CA ASP A 153 21.10 -3.43 -0.54
C ASP A 153 21.15 -2.49 0.67
N THR A 154 21.73 -2.96 1.78
CA THR A 154 21.87 -2.19 3.03
C THR A 154 22.97 -1.14 2.98
N ASN A 155 23.85 -1.15 1.99
CA ASN A 155 24.87 -0.11 1.82
C ASN A 155 24.29 1.22 1.29
N GLY A 156 23.04 1.20 0.80
CA GLY A 156 22.35 2.40 0.34
C GLY A 156 21.41 2.99 1.39
N PRO A 157 21.05 4.28 1.27
CA PRO A 157 20.25 4.98 2.27
C PRO A 157 18.85 4.38 2.45
N LEU A 158 18.29 3.74 1.43
CA LEU A 158 17.01 3.05 1.52
C LEU A 158 17.11 1.78 2.36
N GLY A 159 18.14 0.95 2.10
CA GLY A 159 18.34 -0.29 2.84
C GLY A 159 18.68 -0.04 4.31
N GLU A 160 19.48 0.99 4.61
CA GLU A 160 19.75 1.44 5.98
C GLU A 160 18.46 1.84 6.71
N ARG A 161 17.58 2.60 6.06
CA ARG A 161 16.28 2.99 6.63
C ARG A 161 15.37 1.78 6.88
N ILE A 162 15.32 0.83 5.96
CA ILE A 162 14.55 -0.41 6.12
C ILE A 162 15.08 -1.20 7.31
N ALA A 163 16.39 -1.42 7.38
CA ALA A 163 17.06 -2.20 8.44
C ALA A 163 16.79 -1.62 9.86
N ASN A 164 16.54 -0.32 9.97
CA ASN A 164 16.25 0.38 11.23
C ASN A 164 14.75 0.61 11.48
N SER A 165 13.85 0.01 10.69
CA SER A 165 12.41 0.23 10.81
C SER A 165 11.68 -1.05 11.27
N LYS A 166 10.46 -0.87 11.81
CA LYS A 166 9.59 -1.97 12.25
C LYS A 166 8.41 -2.20 11.31
N VAL A 167 8.10 -1.22 10.45
CA VAL A 167 7.01 -1.26 9.49
C VAL A 167 7.46 -0.59 8.20
N GLY A 168 7.13 -1.19 7.07
CA GLY A 168 7.38 -0.63 5.75
C GLY A 168 6.08 -0.47 4.97
N VAL A 169 5.94 0.70 4.33
CA VAL A 169 4.81 0.99 3.45
C VAL A 169 5.31 1.66 2.18
N VAL A 170 4.70 1.35 1.07
CA VAL A 170 4.86 2.10 -0.16
C VAL A 170 3.67 3.03 -0.33
N VAL A 171 3.94 4.30 -0.60
CA VAL A 171 2.91 5.33 -0.84
C VAL A 171 2.64 5.41 -2.33
N HIS A 172 1.37 5.31 -2.72
CA HIS A 172 0.96 5.45 -4.11
C HIS A 172 0.38 6.83 -4.40
N THR A 173 -0.52 7.31 -3.54
CA THR A 173 -1.25 8.55 -3.80
C THR A 173 -1.60 9.27 -2.50
N LYS A 174 -1.61 10.59 -2.55
CA LYS A 174 -2.20 11.45 -1.52
C LYS A 174 -3.66 11.73 -1.87
N LEU A 175 -4.52 11.71 -0.87
CA LEU A 175 -5.95 11.94 -0.97
C LEU A 175 -6.35 13.05 0.00
N ASP A 176 -7.25 13.94 -0.41
CA ASP A 176 -7.63 15.08 0.42
C ASP A 176 -8.83 14.77 1.32
N GLU A 177 -9.72 13.86 0.86
CA GLU A 177 -10.95 13.51 1.58
C GLU A 177 -11.04 12.00 1.84
N PHE A 178 -11.71 11.65 2.95
CA PHE A 178 -11.96 10.25 3.31
C PHE A 178 -12.99 9.64 2.38
N GLY A 179 -12.59 8.61 1.64
CA GLY A 179 -13.47 7.89 0.71
C GLY A 179 -13.48 8.46 -0.71
N SER A 180 -12.61 9.43 -1.01
CA SER A 180 -12.46 9.97 -2.36
C SER A 180 -11.77 9.01 -3.34
#